data_7aba043b232d109b3d83b6f3b7e0e5c8
#
_entry.id   7aba043b232d109b3d83b6f3b7e0e5c8
#
_cell.length_a   1.000
_cell.length_b   1.000
_cell.length_c   1.000
_cell.angle_alpha   90.00
_cell.angle_beta   90.00
_cell.angle_gamma   90.00
#
_symmetry.space_group_name_H-M   'P 1'
#
loop_
_entity.id
_entity.type
_entity.pdbx_description
1 polymer ?
#
loop_
_entity_poly.entity_id
_entity_poly.type
_entity_poly.pdbx_seq_one_letter_code
_entity_poly.pdbx_strand_id
1 'polypeptide(L)'
;MTLHVPKHFAALAGLVAGALAVTIGMLVAAITEVVSPIDAVGSEVIDRVPRWVKEQAIEWFGTDDKLALRVGIISILTIAAVGLGVVAARRPWVGAAGIGLFGLVGAVAAAHRPGEGLGAAVPSIIGAAVGAAVLHRMVRPRPIEVPGPSQAPLGWDRRRFLAAGGVAAVSAAAAGGVAQALENRRVDE
;
A
#
# COMPACT_ATOMS: atom_id res chain seq x y z
N MET A 1 5.49 -19.56 -25.58
CA MET A 1 6.43 -18.45 -25.36
C MET A 1 5.84 -17.54 -24.28
N THR A 2 6.35 -17.54 -23.07
CA THR A 2 5.80 -16.74 -21.96
C THR A 2 6.41 -15.35 -22.02
N LEU A 3 5.61 -14.34 -22.32
CA LEU A 3 6.06 -12.95 -22.27
C LEU A 3 6.39 -12.60 -20.81
N HIS A 4 7.65 -12.39 -20.52
CA HIS A 4 8.06 -11.90 -19.20
C HIS A 4 7.70 -10.42 -19.08
N VAL A 5 6.97 -10.10 -18.02
CA VAL A 5 6.67 -8.69 -17.68
C VAL A 5 7.99 -7.96 -17.42
N PRO A 6 8.26 -6.84 -18.11
CA PRO A 6 9.47 -6.06 -17.87
C PRO A 6 9.56 -5.62 -16.39
N LYS A 7 10.76 -5.67 -15.81
CA LYS A 7 10.97 -5.39 -14.37
C LYS A 7 10.46 -4.02 -13.94
N HIS A 8 10.62 -2.99 -14.77
CA HIS A 8 10.12 -1.64 -14.49
C HIS A 8 8.59 -1.58 -14.43
N PHE A 9 7.87 -2.31 -15.29
CA PHE A 9 6.41 -2.41 -15.21
C PHE A 9 5.96 -3.16 -13.97
N ALA A 10 6.68 -4.21 -13.60
CA ALA A 10 6.39 -4.97 -12.39
C ALA A 10 6.64 -4.13 -11.12
N ALA A 11 7.72 -3.34 -11.09
CA ALA A 11 8.00 -2.39 -10.02
C ALA A 11 6.88 -1.34 -9.88
N LEU A 12 6.44 -0.75 -11.01
CA LEU A 12 5.32 0.19 -11.01
C LEU A 12 4.00 -0.46 -10.59
N ALA A 13 3.74 -1.70 -11.02
CA ALA A 13 2.55 -2.44 -10.59
C ALA A 13 2.55 -2.68 -9.08
N GLY A 14 3.71 -3.01 -8.51
CA GLY A 14 3.89 -3.14 -7.06
C GLY A 14 3.64 -1.82 -6.33
N LEU A 15 4.19 -0.73 -6.83
CA LEU A 15 3.99 0.61 -6.26
C LEU A 15 2.52 1.02 -6.27
N VAL A 16 1.83 0.85 -7.42
CA VAL A 16 0.40 1.14 -7.55
C VAL A 16 -0.44 0.28 -6.61
N ALA A 17 -0.15 -1.02 -6.53
CA ALA A 17 -0.87 -1.93 -5.66
C ALA A 17 -0.64 -1.61 -4.16
N GLY A 18 0.59 -1.28 -3.78
CA GLY A 18 0.92 -0.85 -2.42
C GLY A 18 0.25 0.47 -2.03
N ALA A 19 0.29 1.46 -2.92
CA ALA A 19 -0.38 2.73 -2.72
C ALA A 19 -1.90 2.56 -2.55
N LEU A 20 -2.53 1.72 -3.40
CA LEU A 20 -3.95 1.39 -3.27
C LEU A 20 -4.26 0.67 -1.96
N ALA A 21 -3.43 -0.29 -1.54
CA ALA A 21 -3.61 -1.00 -0.27
C ALA A 21 -3.66 -0.02 0.91
N VAL A 22 -2.68 0.90 0.98
CA VAL A 22 -2.62 1.90 2.05
C VAL A 22 -3.80 2.86 1.98
N THR A 23 -4.10 3.39 0.79
CA THR A 23 -5.18 4.36 0.61
C THR A 23 -6.55 3.80 0.95
N ILE A 24 -6.85 2.58 0.49
CA ILE A 24 -8.12 1.90 0.82
C ILE A 24 -8.18 1.61 2.33
N GLY A 25 -7.07 1.17 2.93
CA GLY A 25 -6.99 0.99 4.38
C GLY A 25 -7.28 2.28 5.15
N MET A 26 -6.67 3.41 4.75
CA MET A 26 -6.94 4.71 5.37
C MET A 26 -8.39 5.15 5.18
N LEU A 27 -8.97 4.95 3.99
CA LEU A 27 -10.37 5.29 3.72
C LEU A 27 -11.32 4.48 4.60
N VAL A 28 -11.10 3.17 4.71
CA VAL A 28 -11.91 2.30 5.58
C VAL A 28 -11.76 2.73 7.04
N ALA A 29 -10.54 3.03 7.50
CA ALA A 29 -10.29 3.51 8.86
C ALA A 29 -11.04 4.82 9.16
N ALA A 30 -11.07 5.75 8.20
CA ALA A 30 -11.79 7.02 8.34
C ALA A 30 -13.31 6.82 8.41
N ILE A 31 -13.88 5.86 7.63
CA ILE A 31 -15.32 5.57 7.64
C ILE A 31 -15.74 4.82 8.91
N THR A 32 -14.89 3.91 9.39
CA THR A 32 -15.18 3.08 10.57
C THR A 32 -14.75 3.73 11.88
N GLU A 33 -14.16 4.92 11.82
CA GLU A 33 -13.67 5.70 12.98
C GLU A 33 -12.64 4.95 13.83
N VAL A 34 -11.86 4.06 13.22
CA VAL A 34 -10.78 3.34 13.88
C VAL A 34 -9.41 3.90 13.46
N VAL A 35 -8.35 3.48 14.16
CA VAL A 35 -6.98 3.90 13.87
C VAL A 35 -6.55 3.55 12.45
N SER A 36 -5.81 4.47 11.81
CA SER A 36 -5.28 4.21 10.47
C SER A 36 -4.18 3.14 10.49
N PRO A 37 -4.01 2.35 9.40
CA PRO A 37 -2.96 1.34 9.32
C PRO A 37 -1.54 1.91 9.52
N ILE A 38 -1.28 3.14 9.05
CA ILE A 38 0.04 3.79 9.20
C ILE A 38 0.27 4.18 10.65
N ASP A 39 -0.72 4.77 11.32
CA ASP A 39 -0.60 5.19 12.72
C ASP A 39 -0.53 3.99 13.67
N ALA A 40 -1.24 2.90 13.35
CA ALA A 40 -1.16 1.64 14.09
C ALA A 40 0.24 1.03 14.04
N VAL A 41 0.82 0.91 12.85
CA VAL A 41 2.21 0.43 12.68
C VAL A 41 3.21 1.41 13.30
N GLY A 42 2.99 2.71 13.12
CA GLY A 42 3.85 3.75 13.68
C GLY A 42 3.94 3.68 15.21
N SER A 43 2.81 3.58 15.91
CA SER A 43 2.80 3.44 17.37
C SER A 43 3.49 2.15 17.83
N GLU A 44 3.23 1.04 17.15
CA GLU A 44 3.83 -0.25 17.45
C GLU A 44 5.36 -0.25 17.29
N VAL A 45 5.87 0.44 16.26
CA VAL A 45 7.31 0.65 16.06
C VAL A 45 7.88 1.51 17.18
N ILE A 46 7.25 2.64 17.52
CA ILE A 46 7.69 3.51 18.61
C ILE A 46 7.78 2.74 19.94
N ASP A 47 6.81 1.89 20.23
CA ASP A 47 6.77 1.16 21.49
C ASP A 47 7.89 0.13 21.61
N ARG A 48 8.33 -0.46 20.49
CA ARG A 48 9.41 -1.47 20.46
C ARG A 48 10.81 -0.90 20.28
N VAL A 49 10.93 0.34 19.82
CA VAL A 49 12.24 0.97 19.59
C VAL A 49 12.91 1.29 20.93
N PRO A 50 14.19 0.88 21.14
CA PRO A 50 14.97 1.21 22.33
C PRO A 50 15.08 2.72 22.57
N ARG A 51 15.22 3.11 23.84
CA ARG A 51 15.28 4.54 24.23
C ARG A 51 16.37 5.31 23.49
N TRP A 52 17.55 4.73 23.35
CA TRP A 52 18.68 5.38 22.67
C TRP A 52 18.36 5.76 21.22
N VAL A 53 17.57 4.94 20.50
CA VAL A 53 17.13 5.27 19.12
C VAL A 53 16.13 6.43 19.14
N LYS A 54 15.22 6.45 20.13
CA LYS A 54 14.26 7.56 20.28
C LYS A 54 14.98 8.87 20.58
N GLU A 55 15.94 8.86 21.50
CA GLU A 55 16.75 10.01 21.85
C GLU A 55 17.54 10.54 20.64
N GLN A 56 18.15 9.65 19.88
CA GLN A 56 18.86 9.99 18.65
C GLN A 56 17.93 10.60 17.60
N ALA A 57 16.73 10.04 17.44
CA ALA A 57 15.74 10.57 16.50
C ALA A 57 15.26 11.97 16.91
N ILE A 58 15.02 12.20 18.21
CA ILE A 58 14.64 13.51 18.74
C ILE A 58 15.77 14.51 18.56
N GLU A 59 17.02 14.10 18.77
CA GLU A 59 18.19 14.95 18.58
C GLU A 59 18.36 15.38 17.11
N TRP A 60 18.08 14.46 16.17
CA TRP A 60 18.21 14.76 14.73
C TRP A 60 17.03 15.50 14.12
N PHE A 61 15.81 15.19 14.58
CA PHE A 61 14.57 15.70 13.96
C PHE A 61 13.82 16.71 14.85
N GLY A 62 14.21 16.87 16.12
CA GLY A 62 13.59 17.80 17.04
C GLY A 62 12.09 17.56 17.20
N THR A 63 11.27 18.59 16.94
CA THR A 63 9.79 18.51 17.01
C THR A 63 9.15 17.76 15.85
N ASP A 64 9.92 17.44 14.79
CA ASP A 64 9.44 16.79 13.57
C ASP A 64 9.57 15.25 13.61
N ASP A 65 9.74 14.66 14.79
CA ASP A 65 9.90 13.23 15.02
C ASP A 65 8.75 12.40 14.41
N LYS A 66 7.51 12.88 14.52
CA LYS A 66 6.32 12.25 13.93
C LYS A 66 6.35 12.26 12.40
N LEU A 67 6.82 13.36 11.83
CA LEU A 67 6.96 13.50 10.38
C LEU A 67 8.06 12.56 9.88
N ALA A 68 9.20 12.50 10.57
CA ALA A 68 10.29 11.60 10.25
C ALA A 68 9.85 10.12 10.30
N LEU A 69 9.06 9.75 11.32
CA LEU A 69 8.50 8.40 11.43
C LEU A 69 7.57 8.07 10.27
N ARG A 70 6.62 8.95 9.94
CA ARG A 70 5.69 8.76 8.80
C ARG A 70 6.45 8.62 7.48
N VAL A 71 7.42 9.49 7.23
CA VAL A 71 8.27 9.42 6.03
C VAL A 71 9.06 8.11 5.99
N GLY A 72 9.61 7.69 7.12
CA GLY A 72 10.32 6.41 7.24
C GLY A 72 9.42 5.22 6.91
N ILE A 73 8.22 5.15 7.47
CA ILE A 73 7.24 4.08 7.18
C ILE A 73 6.86 4.07 5.71
N ILE A 74 6.52 5.23 5.14
CA ILE A 74 6.13 5.34 3.72
C ILE A 74 7.30 4.92 2.83
N SER A 75 8.53 5.29 3.16
CA SER A 75 9.73 4.90 2.41
C SER A 75 9.93 3.39 2.43
N ILE A 76 9.83 2.75 3.60
CA ILE A 76 9.94 1.30 3.74
C ILE A 76 8.84 0.60 2.95
N LEU A 77 7.57 1.05 3.06
CA LEU A 77 6.45 0.49 2.32
C LEU A 77 6.64 0.64 0.81
N THR A 78 7.17 1.78 0.35
CA THR A 78 7.47 2.05 -1.06
C THR A 78 8.53 1.08 -1.59
N ILE A 79 9.64 0.91 -0.87
CA ILE A 79 10.71 -0.02 -1.25
C ILE A 79 10.18 -1.46 -1.27
N ALA A 80 9.42 -1.84 -0.25
CA ALA A 80 8.80 -3.16 -0.18
C ALA A 80 7.81 -3.40 -1.34
N ALA A 81 6.95 -2.43 -1.65
CA ALA A 81 5.98 -2.51 -2.74
C ALA A 81 6.68 -2.68 -4.09
N VAL A 82 7.74 -1.92 -4.36
CA VAL A 82 8.57 -2.06 -5.57
C VAL A 82 9.21 -3.46 -5.63
N GLY A 83 9.81 -3.91 -4.53
CA GLY A 83 10.42 -5.24 -4.43
C GLY A 83 9.41 -6.37 -4.68
N LEU A 84 8.25 -6.30 -4.04
CA LEU A 84 7.17 -7.27 -4.22
C LEU A 84 6.64 -7.27 -5.66
N GLY A 85 6.54 -6.10 -6.29
CA GLY A 85 6.20 -5.98 -7.70
C GLY A 85 7.18 -6.73 -8.59
N VAL A 86 8.49 -6.53 -8.38
CA VAL A 86 9.54 -7.22 -9.15
C VAL A 86 9.51 -8.73 -8.91
N VAL A 87 9.30 -9.18 -7.68
CA VAL A 87 9.14 -10.61 -7.35
C VAL A 87 7.89 -11.19 -8.03
N ALA A 88 6.78 -10.44 -8.01
CA ALA A 88 5.52 -10.83 -8.62
C ALA A 88 5.63 -11.06 -10.13
N ALA A 89 6.57 -10.39 -10.82
CA ALA A 89 6.83 -10.64 -12.24
C ALA A 89 7.21 -12.09 -12.54
N ARG A 90 7.85 -12.76 -11.59
CA ARG A 90 8.26 -14.17 -11.71
C ARG A 90 7.29 -15.12 -11.02
N ARG A 91 6.72 -14.70 -9.90
CA ARG A 91 5.83 -15.49 -9.04
C ARG A 91 4.68 -14.63 -8.54
N PRO A 92 3.60 -14.45 -9.31
CA PRO A 92 2.50 -13.53 -8.98
C PRO A 92 1.88 -13.76 -7.61
N TRP A 93 1.79 -15.02 -7.17
CA TRP A 93 1.25 -15.38 -5.86
C TRP A 93 2.16 -14.95 -4.70
N VAL A 94 3.50 -14.96 -4.90
CA VAL A 94 4.47 -14.54 -3.87
C VAL A 94 4.36 -13.04 -3.63
N GLY A 95 4.24 -12.25 -4.70
CA GLY A 95 4.03 -10.81 -4.57
C GLY A 95 2.72 -10.47 -3.85
N ALA A 96 1.63 -11.16 -4.23
CA ALA A 96 0.33 -10.99 -3.56
C ALA A 96 0.38 -11.40 -2.08
N ALA A 97 1.01 -12.54 -1.76
CA ALA A 97 1.21 -13.00 -0.39
C ALA A 97 2.06 -12.01 0.43
N GLY A 98 3.07 -11.39 -0.19
CA GLY A 98 3.88 -10.36 0.45
C GLY A 98 3.05 -9.13 0.85
N ILE A 99 2.17 -8.62 -0.03
CA ILE A 99 1.24 -7.54 0.34
C ILE A 99 0.30 -8.00 1.46
N GLY A 100 -0.21 -9.23 1.39
CA GLY A 100 -1.04 -9.82 2.45
C GLY A 100 -0.33 -9.89 3.80
N LEU A 101 0.96 -10.23 3.81
CA LEU A 101 1.79 -10.26 5.02
C LEU A 101 1.94 -8.86 5.64
N PHE A 102 2.19 -7.83 4.83
CA PHE A 102 2.23 -6.44 5.31
C PHE A 102 0.87 -6.01 5.89
N GLY A 103 -0.23 -6.39 5.24
CA GLY A 103 -1.57 -6.16 5.76
C GLY A 103 -1.83 -6.88 7.08
N LEU A 104 -1.33 -8.10 7.24
CA LEU A 104 -1.42 -8.86 8.49
C LEU A 104 -0.63 -8.17 9.60
N VAL A 105 0.57 -7.70 9.33
CA VAL A 105 1.36 -6.92 10.30
C VAL A 105 0.59 -5.67 10.74
N GLY A 106 0.01 -4.92 9.80
CA GLY A 106 -0.82 -3.75 10.12
C GLY A 106 -2.07 -4.11 10.92
N ALA A 107 -2.73 -5.24 10.60
CA ALA A 107 -3.90 -5.73 11.31
C ALA A 107 -3.58 -6.13 12.76
N VAL A 108 -2.46 -6.83 12.96
CA VAL A 108 -1.98 -7.22 14.30
C VAL A 108 -1.60 -5.99 15.11
N ALA A 109 -0.88 -5.03 14.51
CA ALA A 109 -0.52 -3.78 15.17
C ALA A 109 -1.76 -2.99 15.63
N ALA A 110 -2.79 -2.90 14.76
CA ALA A 110 -4.04 -2.22 15.09
C ALA A 110 -4.82 -2.94 16.21
N ALA A 111 -4.91 -4.26 16.14
CA ALA A 111 -5.64 -5.06 17.13
C ALA A 111 -4.99 -5.08 18.53
N HIS A 112 -3.66 -4.90 18.61
CA HIS A 112 -2.94 -4.83 19.88
C HIS A 112 -2.97 -3.45 20.55
N ARG A 113 -3.51 -2.45 19.87
CA ARG A 113 -3.54 -1.09 20.42
C ARG A 113 -4.51 -1.00 21.58
N PRO A 114 -4.09 -0.44 22.75
CA PRO A 114 -4.96 -0.25 23.91
C PRO A 114 -6.20 0.60 23.54
N GLY A 115 -7.39 0.12 23.90
CA GLY A 115 -8.64 0.81 23.61
C GLY A 115 -9.28 0.49 22.25
N GLU A 116 -8.55 -0.16 21.35
CA GLU A 116 -9.06 -0.62 20.05
C GLU A 116 -9.45 -2.10 20.14
N GLY A 117 -10.52 -2.47 19.48
CA GLY A 117 -10.93 -3.88 19.39
C GLY A 117 -10.43 -4.56 18.12
N LEU A 118 -10.83 -5.83 17.92
CA LEU A 118 -10.51 -6.58 16.69
C LEU A 118 -10.99 -5.87 15.41
N GLY A 119 -11.99 -4.99 15.52
CA GLY A 119 -12.48 -4.15 14.42
C GLY A 119 -11.39 -3.24 13.81
N ALA A 120 -10.40 -2.83 14.60
CA ALA A 120 -9.29 -2.00 14.13
C ALA A 120 -8.38 -2.71 13.11
N ALA A 121 -8.43 -4.04 13.02
CA ALA A 121 -7.71 -4.82 12.02
C ALA A 121 -8.35 -4.73 10.61
N VAL A 122 -9.65 -4.42 10.52
CA VAL A 122 -10.43 -4.45 9.27
C VAL A 122 -9.84 -3.56 8.17
N PRO A 123 -9.45 -2.31 8.44
CA PRO A 123 -8.85 -1.44 7.42
C PRO A 123 -7.61 -2.03 6.77
N SER A 124 -6.71 -2.59 7.57
CA SER A 124 -5.47 -3.22 7.09
C SER A 124 -5.75 -4.46 6.23
N ILE A 125 -6.71 -5.28 6.63
CA ILE A 125 -7.10 -6.51 5.91
C ILE A 125 -7.74 -6.16 4.57
N ILE A 126 -8.69 -5.23 4.53
CA ILE A 126 -9.36 -4.81 3.30
C ILE A 126 -8.37 -4.17 2.34
N GLY A 127 -7.55 -3.24 2.84
CA GLY A 127 -6.52 -2.59 2.04
C GLY A 127 -5.55 -3.58 1.41
N ALA A 128 -5.04 -4.52 2.21
CA ALA A 128 -4.13 -5.56 1.73
C ALA A 128 -4.79 -6.51 0.72
N ALA A 129 -6.04 -6.91 0.94
CA ALA A 129 -6.77 -7.78 0.02
C ALA A 129 -6.95 -7.11 -1.36
N VAL A 130 -7.32 -5.82 -1.38
CA VAL A 130 -7.44 -5.04 -2.62
C VAL A 130 -6.08 -4.90 -3.31
N GLY A 131 -5.04 -4.50 -2.58
CA GLY A 131 -3.69 -4.35 -3.13
C GLY A 131 -3.14 -5.67 -3.70
N ALA A 132 -3.30 -6.77 -2.96
CA ALA A 132 -2.87 -8.09 -3.41
C ALA A 132 -3.62 -8.53 -4.68
N ALA A 133 -4.93 -8.32 -4.74
CA ALA A 133 -5.75 -8.64 -5.91
C ALA A 133 -5.34 -7.81 -7.14
N VAL A 134 -5.08 -6.51 -6.95
CA VAL A 134 -4.63 -5.61 -8.02
C VAL A 134 -3.26 -6.04 -8.53
N LEU A 135 -2.27 -6.25 -7.65
CA LEU A 135 -0.95 -6.72 -8.04
C LEU A 135 -1.04 -8.04 -8.82
N HIS A 136 -1.77 -9.00 -8.28
CA HIS A 136 -1.94 -10.30 -8.93
C HIS A 136 -2.54 -10.17 -10.33
N ARG A 137 -3.57 -9.32 -10.51
CA ARG A 137 -4.20 -9.08 -11.82
C ARG A 137 -3.28 -8.34 -12.80
N MET A 138 -2.48 -7.38 -12.32
CA MET A 138 -1.57 -6.60 -13.18
C MET A 138 -0.40 -7.43 -13.69
N VAL A 139 0.10 -8.38 -12.89
CA VAL A 139 1.32 -9.14 -13.20
C VAL A 139 1.02 -10.53 -13.77
N ARG A 140 -0.24 -10.98 -13.72
CA ARG A 140 -0.64 -12.30 -14.22
C ARG A 140 -0.36 -12.42 -15.72
N PRO A 141 0.39 -13.45 -16.17
CA PRO A 141 0.58 -13.70 -17.60
C PRO A 141 -0.79 -13.92 -18.26
N ARG A 142 -1.11 -13.15 -19.29
CA ARG A 142 -2.29 -13.40 -20.09
C ARG A 142 -1.95 -14.42 -21.16
N PRO A 143 -2.82 -15.40 -21.44
CA PRO A 143 -2.68 -16.24 -22.62
C PRO A 143 -2.61 -15.32 -23.84
N ILE A 144 -1.66 -15.54 -24.71
CA ILE A 144 -1.65 -14.88 -26.02
C ILE A 144 -2.74 -15.59 -26.81
N GLU A 145 -3.91 -14.99 -26.94
CA GLU A 145 -4.80 -15.35 -28.02
C GLU A 145 -4.06 -14.95 -29.30
N VAL A 146 -3.68 -15.94 -30.08
CA VAL A 146 -3.06 -15.70 -31.39
C VAL A 146 -4.13 -15.00 -32.24
N PRO A 147 -3.95 -13.71 -32.58
CA PRO A 147 -4.95 -12.99 -33.36
C PRO A 147 -5.11 -13.70 -34.71
N GLY A 148 -6.34 -13.91 -35.13
CA GLY A 148 -6.60 -14.25 -36.53
C GLY A 148 -6.00 -13.18 -37.46
N PRO A 149 -5.90 -13.46 -38.79
CA PRO A 149 -5.10 -12.66 -39.72
C PRO A 149 -5.52 -11.18 -39.92
N SER A 150 -6.51 -10.70 -39.18
CA SER A 150 -7.03 -9.32 -39.28
C SER A 150 -6.93 -8.48 -37.99
N GLN A 151 -6.27 -8.95 -36.95
CA GLN A 151 -6.12 -8.15 -35.73
C GLN A 151 -4.65 -7.75 -35.51
N ALA A 152 -4.42 -6.44 -35.47
CA ALA A 152 -3.11 -5.90 -35.12
C ALA A 152 -2.67 -6.43 -33.77
N PRO A 153 -1.35 -6.73 -33.56
CA PRO A 153 -0.86 -7.25 -32.30
C PRO A 153 -1.19 -6.26 -31.20
N LEU A 154 -2.00 -6.69 -30.24
CA LEU A 154 -2.30 -5.95 -29.02
C LEU A 154 -1.02 -5.91 -28.18
N GLY A 155 -0.16 -4.95 -28.49
CA GLY A 155 0.92 -4.58 -27.60
C GLY A 155 0.35 -4.26 -26.23
N TRP A 156 1.17 -4.38 -25.21
CA TRP A 156 0.87 -3.91 -23.85
C TRP A 156 0.22 -2.54 -23.96
N ASP A 157 -1.04 -2.44 -23.58
CA ASP A 157 -1.83 -1.24 -23.78
C ASP A 157 -1.41 -0.21 -22.73
N ARG A 158 -0.38 0.55 -23.08
CA ARG A 158 0.20 1.64 -22.29
C ARG A 158 -0.89 2.59 -21.80
N ARG A 159 -1.97 2.74 -22.59
CA ARG A 159 -3.12 3.57 -22.27
C ARG A 159 -3.96 2.97 -21.14
N ARG A 160 -4.16 1.65 -21.10
CA ARG A 160 -4.86 0.96 -20.00
C ARG A 160 -4.04 0.96 -18.71
N PHE A 161 -2.72 0.81 -18.83
CA PHE A 161 -1.82 0.93 -17.68
C PHE A 161 -1.84 2.35 -17.10
N LEU A 162 -1.75 3.37 -17.93
CA LEU A 162 -1.82 4.77 -17.52
C LEU A 162 -3.20 5.13 -16.98
N ALA A 163 -4.29 4.58 -17.55
CA ALA A 163 -5.63 4.76 -17.02
C ALA A 163 -5.80 4.11 -15.64
N ALA A 164 -5.30 2.88 -15.45
CA ALA A 164 -5.35 2.20 -14.15
C ALA A 164 -4.45 2.90 -13.11
N GLY A 165 -3.26 3.35 -13.52
CA GLY A 165 -2.35 4.11 -12.66
C GLY A 165 -2.88 5.50 -12.34
N GLY A 166 -3.51 6.17 -13.32
CA GLY A 166 -4.16 7.47 -13.13
C GLY A 166 -5.35 7.40 -12.19
N VAL A 167 -6.22 6.39 -12.34
CA VAL A 167 -7.34 6.14 -11.42
C VAL A 167 -6.82 5.86 -10.01
N ALA A 168 -5.76 5.05 -9.87
CA ALA A 168 -5.14 4.76 -8.58
C ALA A 168 -4.55 6.02 -7.93
N ALA A 169 -3.86 6.87 -8.70
CA ALA A 169 -3.28 8.10 -8.20
C ALA A 169 -4.34 9.14 -7.79
N VAL A 170 -5.41 9.28 -8.58
CA VAL A 170 -6.54 10.16 -8.27
C VAL A 170 -7.31 9.66 -7.05
N SER A 171 -7.53 8.34 -6.95
CA SER A 171 -8.17 7.74 -5.77
C SER A 171 -7.32 7.91 -4.51
N ALA A 172 -5.99 7.79 -4.62
CA ALA A 172 -5.05 8.01 -3.53
C ALA A 172 -5.08 9.47 -3.06
N ALA A 173 -5.06 10.43 -3.98
CA ALA A 173 -5.12 11.85 -3.67
C ALA A 173 -6.48 12.25 -3.05
N ALA A 174 -7.59 11.74 -3.60
CA ALA A 174 -8.93 12.00 -3.10
C ALA A 174 -9.15 11.42 -1.70
N ALA A 175 -8.71 10.18 -1.46
CA ALA A 175 -8.85 9.55 -0.14
C ALA A 175 -7.93 10.20 0.91
N GLY A 176 -6.71 10.60 0.54
CA GLY A 176 -5.82 11.38 1.39
C GLY A 176 -6.44 12.72 1.76
N GLY A 177 -7.03 13.43 0.78
CA GLY A 177 -7.69 14.71 1.00
C GLY A 177 -8.93 14.60 1.89
N VAL A 178 -9.75 13.55 1.70
CA VAL A 178 -10.94 13.31 2.54
C VAL A 178 -10.53 12.95 3.97
N ALA A 179 -9.54 12.07 4.14
CA ALA A 179 -9.03 11.71 5.47
C ALA A 179 -8.50 12.93 6.21
N GLN A 180 -7.72 13.78 5.54
CA GLN A 180 -7.21 15.02 6.11
C GLN A 180 -8.34 16.00 6.49
N ALA A 181 -9.35 16.15 5.64
CA ALA A 181 -10.50 17.03 5.89
C ALA A 181 -11.36 16.54 7.07
N LEU A 182 -11.50 15.24 7.25
CA LEU A 182 -12.21 14.64 8.39
C LEU A 182 -11.41 14.79 9.69
N GLU A 183 -10.08 14.65 9.62
CA GLU A 183 -9.19 14.82 10.76
C GLU A 183 -9.19 16.29 11.23
N ASN A 184 -9.16 17.25 10.31
CA ASN A 184 -9.24 18.68 10.64
C ASN A 184 -10.57 19.07 11.30
N ARG A 185 -11.70 18.48 10.89
CA ARG A 185 -13.01 18.73 11.54
C ARG A 185 -13.09 18.26 12.99
N ARG A 186 -12.35 17.20 13.35
CA ARG A 186 -12.28 16.68 14.72
C ARG A 186 -11.44 17.56 15.67
N VAL A 187 -10.56 18.37 15.12
CA VAL A 187 -9.71 19.28 15.92
C VAL A 187 -10.43 20.59 16.23
N ASP A 188 -11.45 20.92 15.44
CA ASP A 188 -12.24 22.16 15.59
C ASP A 188 -13.50 22.00 16.49
N GLU A 189 -13.79 20.76 17.00
CA GLU A 189 -14.84 20.45 17.99
C GLU A 189 -14.24 20.20 19.39
#